data_b7ced41de3901f31a363499165479a4d
#
_entry.id   b7ced41de3901f31a363499165479a4d
#
_cell.length_a   1.000
_cell.length_b   1.000
_cell.length_c   1.000
_cell.angle_alpha   90.00
_cell.angle_beta   90.00
_cell.angle_gamma   90.00
#
_symmetry.space_group_name_H-M   'P 1'
#
loop_
_entity.id
_entity.type
_entity.pdbx_description
1 polymer ?
#
loop_
_entity_poly.entity_id
_entity_poly.type
_entity_poly.pdbx_seq_one_letter_code
_entity_poly.pdbx_strand_id
1 'polypeptide(L)'
;LTKWSGDGYIYNTSGAGWTYFAAVGYTPEGSAHSLNLSFLDAGQWHHQRDVWVSIRDYQNFGDEGIDRRWNTNGGTLNGEEYNLRRNFYNKPLATINWDWDISDNVQLNTSVYGSAGRGGGTGPRGRNYYEGSIDMLPFRKDLTEHYLENGKGTRDANGFINYDAVVAHNS
;
A
#
# COMPACT_ATOMS: atom_id res chain seq x y z
N LEU A 1 -2.61 -19.91 8.31
CA LEU A 1 -2.27 -18.57 8.81
C LEU A 1 -0.85 -18.22 8.39
N THR A 2 -0.68 -17.11 7.70
CA THR A 2 0.62 -16.55 7.33
C THR A 2 0.68 -15.09 7.79
N LYS A 3 1.87 -14.67 8.25
CA LYS A 3 2.19 -13.28 8.54
C LYS A 3 3.51 -12.91 7.87
N TRP A 4 3.59 -11.74 7.29
CA TRP A 4 4.81 -11.19 6.73
C TRP A 4 4.97 -9.73 7.15
N SER A 5 6.20 -9.28 7.23
CA SER A 5 6.56 -7.87 7.38
C SER A 5 7.98 -7.67 6.87
N GLY A 6 8.31 -6.47 6.44
CA GLY A 6 9.65 -6.14 6.00
C GLY A 6 9.72 -4.78 5.34
N ASP A 7 10.94 -4.37 5.08
CA ASP A 7 11.26 -3.16 4.36
C ASP A 7 11.32 -3.44 2.86
N GLY A 8 10.92 -2.45 2.06
CA GLY A 8 11.01 -2.53 0.62
C GLY A 8 12.43 -2.23 0.10
N TYR A 9 12.67 -2.54 -1.16
CA TYR A 9 13.89 -2.16 -1.86
C TYR A 9 14.09 -0.62 -1.92
N ILE A 10 13.00 0.13 -1.98
CA ILE A 10 12.98 1.59 -2.03
C ILE A 10 13.05 2.14 -0.61
N TYR A 11 13.82 3.21 -0.38
CA TYR A 11 13.93 3.87 0.92
C TYR A 11 12.57 4.31 1.47
N ASN A 12 12.41 4.22 2.76
CA ASN A 12 11.18 4.57 3.48
C ASN A 12 9.95 3.82 2.96
N THR A 13 10.13 2.59 2.47
CA THR A 13 9.02 1.70 2.14
C THR A 13 9.10 0.45 3.00
N SER A 14 8.04 0.20 3.72
CA SER A 14 7.85 -0.99 4.53
C SER A 14 6.42 -1.49 4.34
N GLY A 15 6.17 -2.70 4.77
CA GLY A 15 4.85 -3.27 4.71
C GLY A 15 4.68 -4.45 5.65
N ALA A 16 3.44 -4.79 5.92
CA ALA A 16 3.07 -5.98 6.66
C ALA A 16 1.70 -6.50 6.22
N GLY A 17 1.50 -7.77 6.39
CA GLY A 17 0.23 -8.40 6.10
C GLY A 17 0.07 -9.75 6.77
N TRP A 18 -1.14 -10.26 6.68
CA TRP A 18 -1.49 -11.57 7.16
C TRP A 18 -2.48 -12.23 6.23
N THR A 19 -2.50 -13.54 6.22
CA THR A 19 -3.47 -14.32 5.47
C THR A 19 -4.07 -15.39 6.36
N TYR A 20 -5.38 -15.45 6.39
CA TYR A 20 -6.15 -16.53 7.02
C TYR A 20 -6.87 -17.31 5.93
N PHE A 21 -6.78 -18.63 6.00
CA PHE A 21 -7.58 -19.51 5.19
C PHE A 21 -8.12 -20.62 6.08
N ALA A 22 -9.42 -20.86 5.94
CA ALA A 22 -10.10 -21.98 6.56
C ALA A 22 -11.09 -22.57 5.55
N ALA A 23 -11.19 -23.89 5.52
CA ALA A 23 -12.19 -24.57 4.73
C ALA A 23 -12.67 -25.81 5.47
N VAL A 24 -13.95 -26.14 5.27
CA VAL A 24 -14.57 -27.36 5.77
C VAL A 24 -15.48 -27.93 4.69
N GLY A 25 -15.29 -29.20 4.40
CA GLY A 25 -16.17 -29.99 3.54
C GLY A 25 -17.06 -30.92 4.37
N TYR A 26 -18.28 -31.09 3.96
CA TYR A 26 -19.24 -32.00 4.55
C TYR A 26 -19.99 -32.77 3.47
N THR A 27 -19.81 -34.08 3.46
CA THR A 27 -20.53 -35.02 2.57
C THR A 27 -21.06 -36.15 3.43
N PRO A 28 -22.36 -36.15 3.75
CA PRO A 28 -22.93 -37.26 4.52
C PRO A 28 -22.81 -38.59 3.77
N GLU A 29 -22.54 -39.65 4.49
CA GLU A 29 -22.46 -40.99 3.90
C GLU A 29 -23.77 -41.37 3.19
N GLY A 30 -23.68 -41.83 1.95
CA GLY A 30 -24.83 -42.18 1.12
C GLY A 30 -25.64 -40.98 0.63
N SER A 31 -25.20 -39.75 0.86
CA SER A 31 -25.88 -38.53 0.39
C SER A 31 -25.52 -38.21 -1.05
N ALA A 32 -26.50 -37.74 -1.81
CA ALA A 32 -26.29 -37.13 -3.12
C ALA A 32 -25.80 -35.66 -3.03
N HIS A 33 -25.57 -35.17 -1.82
CA HIS A 33 -25.15 -33.76 -1.61
C HIS A 33 -23.80 -33.68 -0.96
N SER A 34 -23.01 -32.71 -1.41
CA SER A 34 -21.81 -32.25 -0.71
C SER A 34 -21.83 -30.75 -0.52
N LEU A 35 -21.25 -30.30 0.60
CA LEU A 35 -21.16 -28.90 0.95
C LEU A 35 -19.72 -28.57 1.29
N ASN A 36 -19.19 -27.50 0.71
CA ASN A 36 -17.86 -26.96 1.05
C ASN A 36 -18.02 -25.49 1.45
N LEU A 37 -17.52 -25.15 2.61
CA LEU A 37 -17.44 -23.79 3.13
C LEU A 37 -15.99 -23.38 3.14
N SER A 38 -15.67 -22.21 2.63
CA SER A 38 -14.32 -21.65 2.74
C SER A 38 -14.35 -20.18 3.12
N PHE A 39 -13.32 -19.77 3.83
CA PHE A 39 -13.07 -18.40 4.22
C PHE A 39 -11.61 -18.04 3.96
N LEU A 40 -11.39 -16.92 3.29
CA LEU A 40 -10.09 -16.35 3.04
C LEU A 40 -10.09 -14.88 3.47
N ASP A 41 -9.07 -14.47 4.20
CA ASP A 41 -8.79 -13.05 4.47
C ASP A 41 -7.30 -12.77 4.32
N ALA A 42 -6.96 -11.64 3.65
CA ALA A 42 -5.59 -11.24 3.37
C ALA A 42 -5.44 -9.73 3.53
N GLY A 43 -5.43 -9.29 4.79
CA GLY A 43 -5.21 -7.89 5.13
C GLY A 43 -3.74 -7.50 4.98
N GLN A 44 -3.48 -6.33 4.40
CA GLN A 44 -2.12 -5.78 4.29
C GLN A 44 -2.08 -4.27 4.29
N TRP A 45 -0.91 -3.74 4.59
CA TRP A 45 -0.55 -2.35 4.35
C TRP A 45 0.88 -2.26 3.83
N HIS A 46 1.18 -1.22 3.08
CA HIS A 46 2.52 -0.92 2.61
C HIS A 46 2.69 0.57 2.33
N HIS A 47 3.91 1.05 2.45
CA HIS A 47 4.28 2.37 1.99
C HIS A 47 4.54 2.38 0.47
N GLN A 48 4.42 3.55 -0.14
CA GLN A 48 4.47 3.69 -1.59
C GLN A 48 5.50 4.74 -2.02
N ARG A 49 6.02 4.53 -3.23
CA ARG A 49 6.64 5.54 -4.07
C ARG A 49 5.78 5.66 -5.33
N ASP A 50 4.77 6.48 -5.27
CA ASP A 50 3.74 6.60 -6.30
C ASP A 50 3.76 7.94 -7.06
N VAL A 51 4.75 8.78 -6.75
CA VAL A 51 4.93 10.10 -7.38
C VAL A 51 5.91 9.98 -8.53
N TRP A 52 5.55 10.57 -9.65
CA TRP A 52 6.41 10.68 -10.81
C TRP A 52 7.45 11.77 -10.58
N VAL A 53 8.71 11.44 -10.77
CA VAL A 53 9.84 12.36 -10.65
C VAL A 53 10.70 12.31 -11.90
N SER A 54 11.49 13.35 -12.13
CA SER A 54 12.38 13.37 -13.28
C SER A 54 13.60 12.47 -13.09
N ILE A 55 14.23 12.07 -14.19
CA ILE A 55 15.53 11.36 -14.13
C ILE A 55 16.58 12.22 -13.43
N ARG A 56 16.50 13.54 -13.60
CA ARG A 56 17.40 14.50 -12.94
C ARG A 56 17.29 14.45 -11.42
N ASP A 57 16.10 14.22 -10.87
CA ASP A 57 15.93 14.10 -9.43
C ASP A 57 16.66 12.87 -8.89
N TYR A 58 16.59 11.74 -9.59
CA TYR A 58 17.38 10.55 -9.24
C TYR A 58 18.90 10.73 -9.39
N GLN A 59 19.34 11.70 -10.21
CA GLN A 59 20.75 12.03 -10.36
C GLN A 59 21.25 12.96 -9.26
N ASN A 60 20.37 13.76 -8.68
CA ASN A 60 20.68 14.79 -7.72
C ASN A 60 20.43 14.40 -6.27
N PHE A 61 19.54 13.42 -6.06
CA PHE A 61 19.12 13.00 -4.73
C PHE A 61 19.52 11.56 -4.44
N GLY A 62 19.64 11.24 -3.15
CA GLY A 62 20.11 9.97 -2.66
C GLY A 62 21.56 10.02 -2.21
N ASP A 63 22.10 8.88 -1.81
CA ASP A 63 23.38 8.83 -1.11
C ASP A 63 24.60 8.81 -2.05
N GLU A 64 24.49 8.19 -3.21
CA GLU A 64 25.60 7.99 -4.15
C GLU A 64 25.18 8.06 -5.63
N GLY A 65 25.33 9.23 -6.26
CA GLY A 65 25.08 9.37 -7.69
C GLY A 65 23.61 9.10 -8.07
N ILE A 66 23.35 8.27 -9.08
CA ILE A 66 21.98 7.90 -9.48
C ILE A 66 21.41 6.89 -8.50
N ASP A 67 20.63 7.34 -7.54
CA ASP A 67 20.04 6.45 -6.54
C ASP A 67 18.63 6.02 -6.92
N ARG A 68 18.51 4.83 -7.47
CA ARG A 68 17.23 4.22 -7.86
C ARG A 68 16.34 3.87 -6.66
N ARG A 69 16.90 3.84 -5.46
CA ARG A 69 16.20 3.55 -4.22
C ARG A 69 15.59 4.79 -3.58
N TRP A 70 16.03 5.97 -4.02
CA TRP A 70 15.51 7.23 -3.51
C TRP A 70 13.98 7.31 -3.68
N ASN A 71 13.32 7.82 -2.65
CA ASN A 71 11.87 7.94 -2.58
C ASN A 71 11.48 9.38 -2.30
N THR A 72 10.79 10.00 -3.25
CA THR A 72 10.32 11.39 -3.09
C THR A 72 9.33 11.58 -1.95
N ASN A 73 8.67 10.51 -1.48
CA ASN A 73 7.77 10.54 -0.33
C ASN A 73 8.45 10.15 0.98
N GLY A 74 9.72 9.74 0.90
CA GLY A 74 10.50 9.34 2.06
C GLY A 74 11.05 10.52 2.84
N GLY A 75 11.19 10.34 4.12
CA GLY A 75 11.75 11.35 5.01
C GLY A 75 11.75 10.94 6.47
N THR A 76 11.76 11.92 7.35
CA THR A 76 11.75 11.72 8.80
C THR A 76 10.64 12.50 9.48
N LEU A 77 10.07 11.90 10.53
CA LEU A 77 9.12 12.54 11.45
C LEU A 77 9.50 12.14 12.87
N ASN A 78 9.71 13.10 13.76
CA ASN A 78 10.18 12.88 15.13
C ASN A 78 11.48 12.06 15.22
N GLY A 79 12.37 12.21 14.23
CA GLY A 79 13.63 11.47 14.15
C GLY A 79 13.53 10.04 13.63
N GLU A 80 12.35 9.56 13.33
CA GLU A 80 12.10 8.21 12.77
C GLU A 80 11.83 8.26 11.27
N GLU A 81 12.15 7.18 10.57
CA GLU A 81 11.79 7.04 9.16
C GLU A 81 10.27 7.16 8.97
N TYR A 82 9.89 7.96 7.99
CA TYR A 82 8.48 8.21 7.71
C TYR A 82 8.20 8.30 6.21
N ASN A 83 7.03 7.83 5.83
CA ASN A 83 6.50 7.99 4.48
C ASN A 83 5.01 8.32 4.56
N LEU A 84 4.62 9.48 4.04
CA LEU A 84 3.24 9.93 4.04
C LEU A 84 2.31 9.02 3.22
N ARG A 85 2.85 8.35 2.20
CA ARG A 85 2.07 7.53 1.28
C ARG A 85 2.00 6.09 1.76
N ARG A 86 0.92 5.76 2.40
CA ARG A 86 0.61 4.42 2.88
C ARG A 86 -0.69 3.94 2.27
N ASN A 87 -0.69 2.75 1.74
CA ASN A 87 -1.89 2.06 1.28
C ASN A 87 -2.22 0.90 2.23
N PHE A 88 -3.49 0.62 2.44
CA PHE A 88 -3.94 -0.55 3.18
C PHE A 88 -5.25 -1.07 2.61
N TYR A 89 -5.42 -2.37 2.67
CA TYR A 89 -6.69 -3.00 2.35
C TYR A 89 -6.88 -4.32 3.08
N ASN A 90 -8.14 -4.67 3.24
CA ASN A 90 -8.59 -5.96 3.69
C ASN A 90 -9.87 -6.32 2.92
N LYS A 91 -9.92 -7.54 2.36
CA LYS A 91 -11.02 -8.04 1.55
C LYS A 91 -11.32 -9.50 1.88
N PRO A 92 -11.94 -9.79 3.05
CA PRO A 92 -12.37 -11.15 3.35
C PRO A 92 -13.36 -11.66 2.29
N LEU A 93 -13.21 -12.93 1.98
CA LEU A 93 -14.06 -13.67 1.06
C LEU A 93 -14.57 -14.93 1.75
N ALA A 94 -15.88 -15.09 1.81
CA ALA A 94 -16.52 -16.33 2.20
C ALA A 94 -17.19 -16.97 0.98
N THR A 95 -17.05 -18.29 0.85
CA THR A 95 -17.64 -19.05 -0.26
C THR A 95 -18.35 -20.29 0.27
N ILE A 96 -19.49 -20.58 -0.31
CA ILE A 96 -20.25 -21.80 -0.10
C ILE A 96 -20.37 -22.48 -1.46
N ASN A 97 -19.91 -23.71 -1.57
CA ASN A 97 -20.13 -24.55 -2.72
C ASN A 97 -21.02 -25.71 -2.31
N TRP A 98 -22.07 -25.92 -3.07
CA TRP A 98 -22.99 -27.00 -2.87
C TRP A 98 -23.15 -27.80 -4.18
N ASP A 99 -22.84 -29.08 -4.09
CA ASP A 99 -22.95 -30.01 -5.20
C ASP A 99 -24.09 -30.98 -4.90
N TRP A 100 -24.90 -31.26 -5.92
CA TRP A 100 -25.99 -32.19 -5.85
C TRP A 100 -26.00 -33.12 -7.06
N ASP A 101 -25.80 -34.39 -6.81
CA ASP A 101 -25.93 -35.46 -7.79
C ASP A 101 -27.42 -35.84 -7.91
N ILE A 102 -28.10 -35.23 -8.88
CA ILE A 102 -29.54 -35.40 -9.08
C ILE A 102 -29.84 -36.81 -9.62
N SER A 103 -28.96 -37.32 -10.47
CA SER A 103 -28.98 -38.68 -11.03
C SER A 103 -27.63 -39.07 -11.56
N ASP A 104 -27.45 -40.30 -12.02
CA ASP A 104 -26.16 -40.80 -12.58
C ASP A 104 -25.62 -39.94 -13.75
N ASN A 105 -26.48 -39.16 -14.40
CA ASN A 105 -26.12 -38.36 -15.57
C ASN A 105 -26.35 -36.86 -15.37
N VAL A 106 -26.81 -36.43 -14.20
CA VAL A 106 -27.15 -35.02 -13.94
C VAL A 106 -26.60 -34.58 -12.58
N GLN A 107 -25.74 -33.58 -12.61
CA GLN A 107 -25.17 -32.93 -11.41
C GLN A 107 -25.50 -31.44 -11.44
N LEU A 108 -25.85 -30.88 -10.30
CA LEU A 108 -25.98 -29.43 -10.07
C LEU A 108 -24.89 -28.96 -9.15
N ASN A 109 -24.09 -28.00 -9.61
CA ASN A 109 -23.08 -27.34 -8.81
C ASN A 109 -23.48 -25.87 -8.57
N THR A 110 -23.55 -25.46 -7.32
CA THR A 110 -23.93 -24.09 -6.93
C THR A 110 -22.83 -23.47 -6.09
N SER A 111 -22.41 -22.29 -6.50
CA SER A 111 -21.46 -21.49 -5.72
C SER A 111 -22.09 -20.16 -5.32
N VAL A 112 -22.00 -19.85 -4.03
CA VAL A 112 -22.41 -18.56 -3.48
C VAL A 112 -21.20 -17.97 -2.76
N TYR A 113 -20.89 -16.70 -3.01
CA TYR A 113 -19.80 -16.03 -2.33
C TYR A 113 -20.19 -14.61 -1.89
N GLY A 114 -19.52 -14.15 -0.86
CA GLY A 114 -19.65 -12.79 -0.35
C GLY A 114 -18.31 -12.22 0.06
N SER A 115 -18.14 -10.94 -0.20
CA SER A 115 -16.92 -10.21 0.19
C SER A 115 -17.28 -8.81 0.70
N ALA A 116 -16.61 -8.37 1.77
CA ALA A 116 -16.76 -7.03 2.32
C ALA A 116 -15.38 -6.35 2.39
N GLY A 117 -15.06 -5.53 1.38
CA GLY A 117 -13.77 -4.87 1.29
C GLY A 117 -13.69 -3.58 2.11
N ARG A 118 -12.56 -3.38 2.78
CA ARG A 118 -12.18 -2.11 3.41
C ARG A 118 -10.76 -1.77 3.01
N GLY A 119 -10.52 -0.54 2.56
CA GLY A 119 -9.20 -0.08 2.20
C GLY A 119 -9.14 1.43 2.11
N GLY A 120 -7.93 1.94 2.00
CA GLY A 120 -7.66 3.35 1.86
C GLY A 120 -6.18 3.63 1.71
N GLY A 121 -5.87 4.90 1.57
CA GLY A 121 -4.50 5.39 1.50
C GLY A 121 -4.38 6.70 2.25
N THR A 122 -3.18 6.98 2.70
CA THR A 122 -2.83 8.29 3.24
C THR A 122 -2.26 9.17 2.13
N GLY A 123 -2.39 10.46 2.29
CA GLY A 123 -1.86 11.43 1.36
C GLY A 123 -2.15 12.83 1.85
N PRO A 124 -1.55 13.82 1.19
CA PRO A 124 -1.76 15.21 1.55
C PRO A 124 -3.22 15.63 1.32
N ARG A 125 -3.69 16.53 2.16
CA ARG A 125 -5.03 17.13 2.05
C ARG A 125 -4.95 18.66 2.08
N GLY A 126 -5.73 19.29 1.19
CA GLY A 126 -5.88 20.73 1.19
C GLY A 126 -4.76 21.48 0.49
N ARG A 127 -4.76 22.80 0.69
CA ARG A 127 -3.78 23.72 0.10
C ARG A 127 -2.79 24.29 1.13
N ASN A 128 -2.86 23.83 2.35
CA ASN A 128 -2.01 24.29 3.45
C ASN A 128 -0.61 23.67 3.35
N TYR A 129 -0.10 23.67 2.13
CA TYR A 129 1.22 23.22 1.90
C TYR A 129 2.14 24.41 1.77
N TYR A 130 3.25 24.21 2.34
CA TYR A 130 4.43 24.94 2.03
C TYR A 130 4.57 25.03 0.52
N GLU A 131 4.82 26.19 0.00
CA GLU A 131 5.04 26.39 -1.43
C GLU A 131 6.20 25.50 -1.87
N GLY A 132 5.94 24.54 -2.74
CA GLY A 132 6.89 23.47 -3.03
C GLY A 132 6.64 22.15 -2.35
N SER A 133 5.46 22.02 -1.78
CA SER A 133 5.02 20.81 -1.11
C SER A 133 4.94 19.60 -2.03
N ILE A 134 4.86 18.45 -1.40
CA ILE A 134 4.74 17.14 -2.03
C ILE A 134 3.63 17.07 -3.09
N ASP A 135 2.52 17.74 -2.89
CA ASP A 135 1.39 17.72 -3.83
C ASP A 135 1.67 18.29 -5.18
N MET A 136 2.56 19.25 -5.20
CA MET A 136 2.91 19.98 -6.42
C MET A 136 4.03 19.29 -7.19
N LEU A 137 4.70 18.34 -6.56
CA LEU A 137 5.89 17.68 -7.09
C LEU A 137 5.69 16.94 -8.41
N PRO A 138 4.60 16.19 -8.63
CA PRO A 138 4.42 15.42 -9.86
C PRO A 138 4.42 16.26 -11.12
N PHE A 139 4.10 17.54 -10.99
CA PHE A 139 3.87 18.43 -12.11
C PHE A 139 4.94 19.53 -12.26
N ARG A 140 5.92 19.57 -11.38
CA ARG A 140 6.98 20.57 -11.45
C ARG A 140 8.17 20.07 -12.27
N LYS A 141 8.67 20.95 -13.10
CA LYS A 141 9.78 20.64 -14.02
C LYS A 141 11.11 20.39 -13.31
N ASP A 142 11.30 20.96 -12.15
CA ASP A 142 12.57 20.91 -11.44
C ASP A 142 12.39 20.99 -9.92
N LEU A 143 12.43 19.84 -9.28
CA LEU A 143 12.42 19.76 -7.82
C LEU A 143 13.67 20.40 -7.22
N THR A 144 14.81 20.29 -7.91
CA THR A 144 16.09 20.75 -7.45
C THR A 144 16.11 22.28 -7.32
N GLU A 145 15.67 22.99 -8.37
CA GLU A 145 15.61 24.47 -8.33
C GLU A 145 14.71 24.95 -7.20
N HIS A 146 13.56 24.31 -7.03
CA HIS A 146 12.59 24.73 -6.02
C HIS A 146 13.10 24.57 -4.58
N TYR A 147 13.85 23.51 -4.30
CA TYR A 147 14.33 23.22 -2.95
C TYR A 147 15.67 23.86 -2.64
N LEU A 148 16.54 24.03 -3.61
CA LEU A 148 17.85 24.63 -3.42
C LEU A 148 17.82 26.16 -3.42
N GLU A 149 16.98 26.79 -4.24
CA GLU A 149 16.90 28.25 -4.33
C GLU A 149 16.32 28.92 -3.08
N ASN A 150 15.36 28.28 -2.44
CA ASN A 150 14.65 28.92 -1.33
C ASN A 150 15.27 28.70 0.05
N GLY A 151 16.25 27.82 0.21
CA GLY A 151 16.94 27.58 1.50
C GLY A 151 16.02 27.22 2.68
N LYS A 152 14.71 27.14 2.42
CA LYS A 152 13.66 26.85 3.38
C LYS A 152 13.04 25.48 3.14
N GLY A 153 13.81 24.60 2.54
CA GLY A 153 13.33 23.32 2.07
C GLY A 153 12.75 22.46 3.17
N THR A 154 11.62 21.88 2.88
CA THR A 154 11.09 20.73 3.61
C THR A 154 11.88 19.45 3.30
N ARG A 155 12.99 19.56 2.57
CA ARG A 155 13.88 18.44 2.26
C ARG A 155 15.30 18.71 2.72
N ASP A 156 15.99 17.64 3.09
CA ASP A 156 17.42 17.67 3.36
C ASP A 156 18.25 17.66 2.05
N ALA A 157 19.59 17.66 2.20
CA ALA A 157 20.51 17.66 1.08
C ALA A 157 20.39 16.41 0.18
N ASN A 158 19.90 15.30 0.71
CA ASN A 158 19.68 14.05 0.01
C ASN A 158 18.28 13.94 -0.61
N GLY A 159 17.47 15.00 -0.49
CA GLY A 159 16.14 15.07 -1.04
C GLY A 159 15.05 14.38 -0.22
N PHE A 160 15.33 13.93 1.01
CA PHE A 160 14.36 13.37 1.91
C PHE A 160 13.57 14.45 2.66
N ILE A 161 12.31 14.19 2.92
CA ILE A 161 11.41 15.19 3.51
C ILE A 161 11.62 15.29 5.01
N ASN A 162 11.76 16.51 5.49
CA ASN A 162 11.62 16.83 6.91
C ASN A 162 10.15 17.06 7.23
N TYR A 163 9.46 16.01 7.65
CA TYR A 163 8.05 16.08 7.98
C TYR A 163 7.76 16.91 9.24
N ASP A 164 8.73 17.05 10.14
CA ASP A 164 8.58 17.95 11.31
C ASP A 164 8.46 19.40 10.85
N ALA A 165 9.25 19.80 9.86
CA ALA A 165 9.14 21.14 9.27
C ALA A 165 7.80 21.34 8.54
N VAL A 166 7.29 20.31 7.85
CA VAL A 166 5.97 20.33 7.19
C VAL A 166 4.86 20.49 8.23
N VAL A 167 4.90 19.72 9.32
CA VAL A 167 3.92 19.80 10.40
C VAL A 167 3.95 21.17 11.07
N ALA A 168 5.15 21.65 11.43
CA ALA A 168 5.31 22.95 12.09
C ALA A 168 4.82 24.13 11.23
N HIS A 169 4.92 24.00 9.89
CA HIS A 169 4.42 25.04 8.98
C HIS A 169 2.89 25.03 8.89
N ASN A 170 2.27 23.87 9.05
CA ASN A 170 0.81 23.71 8.90
C ASN A 170 0.05 23.77 10.24
N SER A 171 0.74 23.95 11.36
CA SER A 171 0.15 24.09 12.69
C SER A 171 -0.07 25.55 13.05
#